data_9fed90871266ea4742b6a078dca267c0
#
_entry.id   9fed90871266ea4742b6a078dca267c0
#
_cell.length_a   1.000
_cell.length_b   1.000
_cell.length_c   1.000
_cell.angle_alpha   90.00
_cell.angle_beta   90.00
_cell.angle_gamma   90.00
#
_symmetry.space_group_name_H-M   'P 1'
#
loop_
_entity.id
_entity.type
_entity.pdbx_description
1 polymer ?
#
loop_
_entity_poly.entity_id
_entity_poly.type
_entity_poly.pdbx_seq_one_letter_code
_entity_poly.pdbx_strand_id
1 'polypeptide(L)'
;MKKFVSIMLALAMSMSLAACGADSSSDASSDSQSSSDAASGEKVVKIGVFEPATGDSGAGGKQEMLGMQYANHMTPTVDIGGETYKVELVYADNGSDSAKAPTAASELVSKDVSLVLGTYGSSCAMAGGPIFGEAGLAAIGVTCTNPGV
;
A
#
# COMPACT_ATOMS: atom_id res chain seq x y z
N MET A 1 -2.42 16.73 -41.37
CA MET A 1 -2.57 18.17 -41.69
C MET A 1 -3.21 18.87 -40.51
N LYS A 2 -2.63 20.00 -40.11
CA LYS A 2 -3.13 21.06 -39.20
C LYS A 2 -3.05 20.68 -37.69
N LYS A 3 -2.08 21.13 -36.94
CA LYS A 3 -1.56 22.44 -36.54
C LYS A 3 -2.06 22.84 -35.16
N PHE A 4 -1.09 22.85 -34.21
CA PHE A 4 -0.76 23.92 -33.27
C PHE A 4 -1.91 24.60 -32.50
N VAL A 5 -1.76 24.69 -31.18
CA VAL A 5 -1.53 25.97 -30.50
C VAL A 5 -0.95 25.73 -29.09
N SER A 6 0.27 26.21 -28.90
CA SER A 6 0.87 26.59 -27.61
C SER A 6 0.14 27.78 -27.02
N ILE A 7 -0.11 27.78 -25.73
CA ILE A 7 -0.25 29.02 -24.97
C ILE A 7 0.55 28.87 -23.67
N MET A 8 1.72 29.49 -23.65
CA MET A 8 2.44 29.94 -22.44
C MET A 8 1.61 31.06 -21.81
N LEU A 9 1.41 31.02 -20.52
CA LEU A 9 1.17 32.24 -19.75
C LEU A 9 1.89 32.14 -18.42
N ALA A 10 3.03 32.82 -18.39
CA ALA A 10 3.73 33.19 -17.17
C ALA A 10 3.05 34.43 -16.58
N LEU A 11 2.77 34.43 -15.32
CA LEU A 11 2.59 35.69 -14.57
C LEU A 11 3.16 35.56 -13.17
N ALA A 12 4.26 36.25 -12.99
CA ALA A 12 4.87 36.60 -11.73
C ALA A 12 4.09 37.77 -11.08
N MET A 13 4.24 37.90 -9.79
CA MET A 13 4.01 39.09 -8.93
C MET A 13 3.30 38.68 -7.65
N SER A 14 3.64 39.13 -6.51
CA SER A 14 4.51 40.20 -6.01
C SER A 14 4.64 40.08 -4.50
N MET A 15 5.79 40.49 -4.02
CA MET A 15 6.14 40.78 -2.65
C MET A 15 5.19 41.82 -2.02
N SER A 16 4.88 41.65 -0.75
CA SER A 16 4.58 42.79 0.14
C SER A 16 5.19 42.54 1.51
N LEU A 17 6.30 43.28 1.74
CA LEU A 17 6.79 43.64 3.08
C LEU A 17 5.84 44.69 3.64
N ALA A 18 5.47 44.56 4.88
CA ALA A 18 5.11 45.69 5.70
C ALA A 18 5.68 45.49 7.11
N ALA A 19 6.45 46.43 7.49
CA ALA A 19 7.28 46.52 8.66
C ALA A 19 6.56 47.29 9.79
N CYS A 20 7.16 47.17 10.98
CA CYS A 20 7.20 48.13 12.11
C CYS A 20 6.05 48.24 13.08
N GLY A 21 6.42 48.07 14.33
CA GLY A 21 5.81 48.65 15.52
C GLY A 21 6.47 48.12 16.79
N ALA A 22 7.37 48.89 17.34
CA ALA A 22 8.06 48.68 18.61
C ALA A 22 7.11 48.91 19.81
N ASP A 23 7.22 48.22 20.92
CA ASP A 23 7.90 48.64 22.14
C ASP A 23 7.60 47.71 23.34
N SER A 24 8.68 47.54 24.12
CA SER A 24 8.80 47.35 25.59
C SER A 24 8.41 46.07 26.30
N SER A 25 9.48 45.36 26.66
CA SER A 25 9.84 44.82 28.00
C SER A 25 8.92 43.82 28.72
N SER A 26 9.41 42.59 28.86
CA SER A 26 9.78 42.02 30.18
C SER A 26 10.28 40.56 30.01
N ASP A 27 11.38 40.29 30.75
CA ASP A 27 12.03 38.98 30.93
C ASP A 27 11.10 37.82 31.15
N ALA A 28 11.35 36.74 30.41
CA ALA A 28 11.27 35.37 30.93
C ALA A 28 12.03 34.44 29.98
N SER A 29 13.19 34.01 30.43
CA SER A 29 13.92 32.89 29.84
C SER A 29 13.02 31.65 29.75
N SER A 30 12.70 31.26 28.55
CA SER A 30 12.17 29.93 28.26
C SER A 30 12.99 29.36 27.11
N ASP A 31 13.84 28.45 27.52
CA ASP A 31 14.62 27.52 26.74
C ASP A 31 13.67 26.83 25.70
N SER A 32 13.61 27.39 24.52
CA SER A 32 12.92 26.76 23.39
C SER A 32 13.87 25.75 22.77
N GLN A 33 13.91 24.59 23.37
CA GLN A 33 14.41 23.40 22.76
C GLN A 33 13.62 23.17 21.47
N SER A 34 14.20 23.62 20.36
CA SER A 34 13.75 23.26 19.01
C SER A 34 13.98 21.77 18.84
N SER A 35 13.01 20.98 19.29
CA SER A 35 12.91 19.59 18.87
C SER A 35 12.59 19.65 17.38
N SER A 36 13.63 19.45 16.58
CA SER A 36 13.48 18.99 15.20
C SER A 36 12.84 17.60 15.27
N ASP A 37 11.52 17.54 15.32
CA ASP A 37 10.77 16.38 14.91
C ASP A 37 11.10 16.13 13.44
N ALA A 38 12.18 15.40 13.22
CA ALA A 38 12.32 14.61 12.02
C ALA A 38 11.15 13.62 12.10
N ALA A 39 10.10 13.86 11.34
CA ALA A 39 9.03 12.92 11.11
C ALA A 39 9.68 11.64 10.56
N SER A 40 10.04 10.74 11.45
CA SER A 40 10.41 9.37 11.15
C SER A 40 9.12 8.74 10.62
N GLY A 41 8.93 8.81 9.31
CA GLY A 41 7.80 8.17 8.66
C GLY A 41 7.75 6.71 9.10
N GLU A 42 6.62 6.27 9.63
CA GLU A 42 6.41 4.89 10.05
C GLU A 42 6.77 3.97 8.87
N LYS A 43 7.73 3.07 9.06
CA LYS A 43 8.11 2.09 8.05
C LYS A 43 6.97 1.08 7.91
N VAL A 44 6.56 0.82 6.68
CA VAL A 44 5.44 -0.07 6.38
C VAL A 44 5.91 -1.17 5.43
N VAL A 45 5.55 -2.42 5.74
CA VAL A 45 5.60 -3.54 4.81
C VAL A 45 4.19 -3.91 4.41
N LYS A 46 3.91 -3.91 3.11
CA LYS A 46 2.60 -4.24 2.56
C LYS A 46 2.53 -5.70 2.17
N ILE A 47 1.52 -6.41 2.65
CA ILE A 47 1.23 -7.80 2.29
C ILE A 47 -0.04 -7.83 1.45
N GLY A 48 0.06 -8.29 0.22
CA GLY A 48 -1.07 -8.47 -0.68
C GLY A 48 -1.96 -9.63 -0.23
N VAL A 49 -3.25 -9.40 -0.19
CA VAL A 49 -4.28 -10.42 0.09
C VAL A 49 -5.08 -10.64 -1.19
N PHE A 50 -4.75 -11.73 -1.88
CA PHE A 50 -5.32 -12.11 -3.16
C PHE A 50 -6.40 -13.17 -2.97
N GLU A 51 -7.57 -12.77 -2.49
CA GLU A 51 -8.65 -13.67 -2.10
C GLU A 51 -9.96 -13.35 -2.79
N PRO A 52 -10.84 -14.35 -2.99
CA PRO A 52 -12.20 -14.06 -3.41
C PRO A 52 -13.00 -13.48 -2.24
N ALA A 53 -13.31 -12.20 -2.29
CA ALA A 53 -14.30 -11.58 -1.42
C ALA A 53 -15.73 -11.76 -1.95
N THR A 54 -15.86 -12.02 -3.26
CA THR A 54 -17.11 -12.23 -3.98
C THR A 54 -17.06 -13.51 -4.83
N GLY A 55 -18.17 -13.82 -5.50
CA GLY A 55 -18.31 -15.03 -6.34
C GLY A 55 -18.56 -16.31 -5.55
N ASP A 56 -18.48 -17.45 -6.25
CA ASP A 56 -18.91 -18.76 -5.71
C ASP A 56 -18.11 -19.21 -4.49
N SER A 57 -16.83 -18.84 -4.42
CA SER A 57 -15.94 -19.16 -3.31
C SER A 57 -15.78 -18.01 -2.29
N GLY A 58 -16.56 -16.93 -2.42
CA GLY A 58 -16.42 -15.74 -1.59
C GLY A 58 -16.60 -16.00 -0.08
N ALA A 59 -17.36 -17.00 0.30
CA ALA A 59 -17.50 -17.39 1.71
C ALA A 59 -16.19 -17.97 2.27
N GLY A 60 -15.52 -18.84 1.50
CA GLY A 60 -14.22 -19.42 1.86
C GLY A 60 -13.12 -18.37 1.93
N GLY A 61 -13.00 -17.54 0.89
CA GLY A 61 -12.00 -16.47 0.87
C GLY A 61 -12.14 -15.47 2.01
N LYS A 62 -13.39 -15.14 2.41
CA LYS A 62 -13.63 -14.29 3.60
C LYS A 62 -13.12 -14.93 4.90
N GLN A 63 -13.22 -16.25 5.04
CA GLN A 63 -12.68 -16.94 6.21
C GLN A 63 -11.15 -16.88 6.24
N GLU A 64 -10.49 -17.04 5.09
CA GLU A 64 -9.04 -16.88 4.98
C GLU A 64 -8.60 -15.45 5.29
N MET A 65 -9.30 -14.45 4.74
CA MET A 65 -9.05 -13.04 5.06
C MET A 65 -9.20 -12.74 6.56
N LEU A 66 -10.19 -13.32 7.24
CA LEU A 66 -10.33 -13.16 8.70
C LEU A 66 -9.15 -13.76 9.45
N GLY A 67 -8.62 -14.90 8.99
CA GLY A 67 -7.39 -15.48 9.55
C GLY A 67 -6.18 -14.56 9.40
N MET A 68 -5.99 -13.97 8.22
CA MET A 68 -4.92 -13.01 7.95
C MET A 68 -5.08 -11.73 8.79
N GLN A 69 -6.31 -11.22 8.91
CA GLN A 69 -6.61 -10.06 9.76
C GLN A 69 -6.34 -10.33 11.23
N TYR A 70 -6.72 -11.51 11.71
CA TYR A 70 -6.43 -11.92 13.08
C TYR A 70 -4.93 -12.02 13.34
N ALA A 71 -4.18 -12.65 12.42
CA ALA A 71 -2.72 -12.74 12.53
C ALA A 71 -2.07 -11.34 12.57
N ASN A 72 -2.52 -10.43 11.68
CA ASN A 72 -2.03 -9.05 11.67
C ASN A 72 -2.42 -8.28 12.95
N HIS A 73 -3.60 -8.53 13.50
CA HIS A 73 -4.01 -7.93 14.77
C HIS A 73 -3.13 -8.41 15.94
N MET A 74 -2.77 -9.68 15.96
CA MET A 74 -1.90 -10.25 17.00
C MET A 74 -0.43 -9.87 16.84
N THR A 75 0.02 -9.65 15.59
CA THR A 75 1.40 -9.29 15.26
C THR A 75 1.39 -8.15 14.22
N PRO A 76 1.11 -6.91 14.68
CA PRO A 76 0.94 -5.78 13.77
C PRO A 76 2.26 -5.23 13.20
N THR A 77 3.38 -5.70 13.72
CA THR A 77 4.72 -5.26 13.30
C THR A 77 5.65 -6.45 13.08
N VAL A 78 6.66 -6.24 12.26
CA VAL A 78 7.72 -7.22 12.00
C VAL A 78 9.07 -6.53 11.96
N ASP A 79 10.12 -7.20 12.46
CA ASP A 79 11.48 -6.70 12.37
C ASP A 79 12.17 -7.26 11.13
N ILE A 80 12.64 -6.36 10.27
CA ILE A 80 13.34 -6.70 9.04
C ILE A 80 14.68 -5.97 9.03
N GLY A 81 15.78 -6.72 9.03
CA GLY A 81 17.13 -6.14 9.01
C GLY A 81 17.46 -5.26 10.21
N GLY A 82 16.83 -5.52 11.36
CA GLY A 82 17.03 -4.75 12.59
C GLY A 82 16.15 -3.50 12.69
N GLU A 83 15.20 -3.34 11.79
CA GLU A 83 14.25 -2.23 11.78
C GLU A 83 12.82 -2.75 11.89
N THR A 84 11.99 -2.07 12.67
CA THR A 84 10.59 -2.45 12.87
C THR A 84 9.70 -1.82 11.81
N TYR A 85 8.90 -2.65 11.15
CA TYR A 85 7.92 -2.28 10.14
C TYR A 85 6.52 -2.58 10.63
N LYS A 86 5.59 -1.70 10.37
CA LYS A 86 4.17 -1.97 10.49
C LYS A 86 3.71 -2.85 9.33
N VAL A 87 2.92 -3.86 9.61
CA VAL A 87 2.32 -4.72 8.60
C VAL A 87 0.98 -4.14 8.14
N GLU A 88 0.85 -3.89 6.85
CA GLU A 88 -0.38 -3.44 6.21
C GLU A 88 -0.89 -4.53 5.26
N LEU A 89 -2.16 -4.91 5.40
CA LEU A 89 -2.83 -5.84 4.49
C LEU A 89 -3.51 -5.06 3.36
N VAL A 90 -3.14 -5.37 2.12
CA VAL A 90 -3.67 -4.74 0.90
C VAL A 90 -4.48 -5.76 0.13
N TYR A 91 -5.76 -5.49 -0.06
CA TYR A 91 -6.72 -6.46 -0.61
C TYR A 91 -6.97 -6.26 -2.10
N ALA A 92 -7.12 -7.39 -2.82
CA ALA A 92 -7.68 -7.44 -4.17
C ALA A 92 -8.60 -8.66 -4.31
N ASP A 93 -9.84 -8.41 -4.75
CA ASP A 93 -10.86 -9.43 -4.95
C ASP A 93 -10.72 -10.08 -6.33
N ASN A 94 -10.38 -11.35 -6.38
CA ASN A 94 -10.34 -12.11 -7.65
C ASN A 94 -11.72 -12.65 -8.07
N GLY A 95 -12.76 -12.46 -7.25
CA GLY A 95 -14.15 -12.78 -7.56
C GLY A 95 -14.43 -14.27 -7.77
N SER A 96 -13.55 -15.18 -7.34
CA SER A 96 -13.60 -16.62 -7.67
C SER A 96 -13.54 -16.91 -9.18
N ASP A 97 -12.99 -15.98 -9.97
CA ASP A 97 -13.03 -16.01 -11.43
C ASP A 97 -11.61 -15.91 -12.00
N SER A 98 -11.15 -16.98 -12.66
CA SER A 98 -9.82 -17.00 -13.27
C SER A 98 -9.63 -15.96 -14.38
N ALA A 99 -10.71 -15.46 -14.99
CA ALA A 99 -10.62 -14.36 -15.96
C ALA A 99 -10.41 -12.99 -15.29
N LYS A 100 -10.85 -12.81 -14.05
CA LYS A 100 -10.63 -11.59 -13.25
C LYS A 100 -9.36 -11.62 -12.45
N ALA A 101 -8.87 -12.79 -12.10
CA ALA A 101 -7.68 -12.99 -11.28
C ALA A 101 -6.45 -12.22 -11.78
N PRO A 102 -6.13 -12.15 -13.10
CA PRO A 102 -5.03 -11.34 -13.60
C PRO A 102 -5.16 -9.85 -13.30
N THR A 103 -6.38 -9.29 -13.37
CA THR A 103 -6.62 -7.87 -13.05
C THR A 103 -6.39 -7.60 -11.56
N ALA A 104 -6.91 -8.47 -10.68
CA ALA A 104 -6.69 -8.36 -9.24
C ALA A 104 -5.20 -8.53 -8.87
N ALA A 105 -4.48 -9.43 -9.55
CA ALA A 105 -3.03 -9.57 -9.37
C ALA A 105 -2.27 -8.29 -9.77
N SER A 106 -2.59 -7.72 -10.94
CA SER A 106 -2.00 -6.46 -11.40
C SER A 106 -2.30 -5.29 -10.45
N GLU A 107 -3.48 -5.27 -9.84
CA GLU A 107 -3.83 -4.28 -8.82
C GLU A 107 -2.89 -4.35 -7.61
N LEU A 108 -2.60 -5.56 -7.08
CA LEU A 108 -1.67 -5.73 -5.97
C LEU A 108 -0.24 -5.31 -6.34
N VAL A 109 0.23 -5.68 -7.55
CA VAL A 109 1.53 -5.23 -8.06
C VAL A 109 1.61 -3.71 -8.08
N SER A 110 0.57 -3.03 -8.57
CA SER A 110 0.53 -1.56 -8.65
C SER A 110 0.50 -0.85 -7.29
N LYS A 111 0.17 -1.57 -6.22
CA LYS A 111 0.16 -1.07 -4.84
C LYS A 111 1.48 -1.30 -4.10
N ASP A 112 2.51 -1.80 -4.79
CA ASP A 112 3.84 -2.06 -4.25
C ASP A 112 3.81 -2.98 -3.01
N VAL A 113 3.11 -4.10 -3.09
CA VAL A 113 3.12 -5.13 -2.04
C VAL A 113 4.44 -5.89 -2.07
N SER A 114 4.92 -6.33 -0.91
CA SER A 114 6.22 -7.02 -0.76
C SER A 114 6.09 -8.53 -0.97
N LEU A 115 4.93 -9.09 -0.70
CA LEU A 115 4.59 -10.50 -0.95
C LEU A 115 3.07 -10.64 -1.05
N VAL A 116 2.58 -11.79 -1.51
CA VAL A 116 1.16 -12.07 -1.67
C VAL A 116 0.77 -13.33 -0.91
N LEU A 117 -0.33 -13.25 -0.19
CA LEU A 117 -1.03 -14.39 0.43
C LEU A 117 -2.34 -14.65 -0.33
N GLY A 118 -2.65 -15.88 -0.54
CA GLY A 118 -3.90 -16.32 -1.19
C GLY A 118 -3.59 -17.34 -2.28
N THR A 119 -4.57 -17.93 -2.83
CA THR A 119 -6.00 -17.62 -2.83
C THR A 119 -6.82 -18.88 -2.50
N TYR A 120 -8.09 -18.68 -2.11
CA TYR A 120 -9.04 -19.78 -2.09
C TYR A 120 -9.42 -20.15 -3.54
N GLY A 121 -8.84 -21.25 -4.02
CA GLY A 121 -9.09 -21.74 -5.37
C GLY A 121 -7.87 -21.67 -6.31
N SER A 122 -7.39 -22.86 -6.71
CA SER A 122 -6.17 -23.01 -7.51
C SER A 122 -6.25 -22.37 -8.90
N SER A 123 -7.44 -22.30 -9.52
CA SER A 123 -7.63 -21.69 -10.84
C SER A 123 -7.28 -20.19 -10.84
N CYS A 124 -7.64 -19.47 -9.79
CA CYS A 124 -7.27 -18.06 -9.63
C CYS A 124 -5.77 -17.91 -9.33
N ALA A 125 -5.19 -18.82 -8.53
CA ALA A 125 -3.75 -18.84 -8.29
C ALA A 125 -2.95 -19.04 -9.58
N MET A 126 -3.32 -20.02 -10.40
CA MET A 126 -2.69 -20.28 -11.69
C MET A 126 -2.84 -19.12 -12.68
N ALA A 127 -3.96 -18.40 -12.64
CA ALA A 127 -4.21 -17.28 -13.54
C ALA A 127 -3.49 -15.98 -13.08
N GLY A 128 -3.39 -15.73 -11.77
CA GLY A 128 -2.72 -14.55 -11.23
C GLY A 128 -1.21 -14.73 -11.01
N GLY A 129 -0.77 -15.97 -10.75
CA GLY A 129 0.62 -16.31 -10.42
C GLY A 129 1.66 -15.80 -11.41
N PRO A 130 1.48 -15.94 -12.73
CA PRO A 130 2.44 -15.40 -13.71
C PRO A 130 2.69 -13.90 -13.54
N ILE A 131 1.67 -13.11 -13.19
CA ILE A 131 1.81 -11.66 -12.98
C ILE A 131 2.66 -11.35 -11.75
N PHE A 132 2.49 -12.10 -10.68
CA PHE A 132 3.35 -11.98 -9.50
C PHE A 132 4.78 -12.40 -9.81
N GLY A 133 4.96 -13.51 -10.57
CA GLY A 133 6.28 -13.97 -11.00
C GLY A 133 7.02 -12.95 -11.87
N GLU A 134 6.33 -12.33 -12.85
CA GLU A 134 6.90 -11.26 -13.69
C GLU A 134 7.28 -10.02 -12.87
N ALA A 135 6.53 -9.72 -11.83
CA ALA A 135 6.83 -8.62 -10.90
C ALA A 135 7.89 -8.98 -9.85
N GLY A 136 8.40 -10.22 -9.82
CA GLY A 136 9.36 -10.68 -8.82
C GLY A 136 8.78 -10.83 -7.41
N LEU A 137 7.45 -10.93 -7.29
CA LEU A 137 6.75 -11.09 -6.02
C LEU A 137 6.59 -12.57 -5.65
N ALA A 138 6.97 -12.92 -4.43
CA ALA A 138 6.62 -14.21 -3.86
C ALA A 138 5.12 -14.29 -3.55
N ALA A 139 4.49 -15.40 -3.93
CA ALA A 139 3.10 -15.68 -3.58
C ALA A 139 3.01 -17.01 -2.80
N ILE A 140 2.26 -17.01 -1.71
CA ILE A 140 2.04 -18.18 -0.85
C ILE A 140 0.59 -18.62 -1.01
N GLY A 141 0.38 -19.78 -1.60
CA GLY A 141 -0.95 -20.41 -1.70
C GLY A 141 -1.44 -20.86 -0.32
N VAL A 142 -2.59 -20.35 0.11
CA VAL A 142 -3.14 -20.67 1.45
C VAL A 142 -3.90 -22.00 1.40
N THR A 143 -4.83 -22.16 0.43
CA THR A 143 -5.60 -23.38 0.24
C THR A 143 -5.55 -23.91 -1.20
N CYS A 144 -4.50 -23.57 -1.92
CA CYS A 144 -4.28 -24.11 -3.27
C CYS A 144 -3.88 -25.58 -3.20
N THR A 145 -4.75 -26.47 -3.69
CA THR A 145 -4.56 -27.92 -3.63
C THR A 145 -4.11 -28.55 -4.94
N ASN A 146 -4.09 -27.77 -6.03
CA ASN A 146 -3.63 -28.26 -7.33
C ASN A 146 -2.09 -28.21 -7.40
N PRO A 147 -1.42 -29.31 -7.78
CA PRO A 147 0.05 -29.35 -7.90
C PRO A 147 0.62 -28.46 -9.02
N GLY A 148 -0.22 -27.85 -9.85
CA GLY A 148 0.18 -26.90 -10.88
C GLY A 148 0.25 -25.43 -10.42
N VAL A 149 0.04 -25.17 -9.12
CA VAL A 149 0.15 -23.82 -8.53
C VAL A 149 1.58 -23.54 -8.14
#